data_fd8f3910142b2e5b6d0b0ea0c8361c51
#
_entry.id   fd8f3910142b2e5b6d0b0ea0c8361c51
#
_cell.length_a   1.000
_cell.length_b   1.000
_cell.length_c   1.000
_cell.angle_alpha   90.00
_cell.angle_beta   90.00
_cell.angle_gamma   90.00
#
_symmetry.space_group_name_H-M   'P 1'
#
loop_
_entity.id
_entity.type
_entity.pdbx_description
1 polymer ?
#
loop_
_entity_poly.entity_id
_entity_poly.type
_entity_poly.pdbx_seq_one_letter_code
_entity_poly.pdbx_strand_id
1 'polypeptide(L)'
;MLCERLIICGDSFSEGMSDQVINGKYRGWADRVADVMAQANPDFTYVNLAVRGKLVQQVIADQVPQAEKFITGKKTLVTFHAGANDALRPNYNPELVLPLYSDAVRKLAATGVTLMLFTVLERTGNAGKAADLWAARFHAFNENVRAVAQEVGAIVADANEESFFNDRRFLAFDRLHLNPMGHDRVAQAVLEKLELPSNPNWRKPLPPTRKTPWLRSKVNNVAWFLTFALPWLWRRARGKSSGDGRIAKYPEPISWPIN
;
A
#
# COMPACT_ATOMS: atom_id res chain seq x y z
N MET A 1 21.85 -1.72 2.24
CA MET A 1 21.98 -0.57 3.20
C MET A 1 21.52 -1.03 4.57
N LEU A 2 22.30 -0.80 5.64
CA LEU A 2 21.87 -1.14 7.01
C LEU A 2 20.86 -0.08 7.48
N CYS A 3 19.58 -0.43 7.48
CA CYS A 3 18.51 0.43 7.95
C CYS A 3 18.36 0.29 9.47
N GLU A 4 18.29 1.41 10.20
CA GLU A 4 18.10 1.43 11.65
C GLU A 4 16.62 1.60 12.01
N ARG A 5 15.85 2.21 11.12
CA ARG A 5 14.41 2.45 11.35
C ARG A 5 13.60 2.37 10.08
N LEU A 6 12.44 1.73 10.16
CA LEU A 6 11.43 1.71 9.12
C LEU A 6 10.18 2.45 9.60
N ILE A 7 9.76 3.47 8.85
CA ILE A 7 8.55 4.24 9.11
C ILE A 7 7.59 4.09 7.94
N ILE A 8 6.37 3.68 8.23
CA ILE A 8 5.33 3.43 7.23
C ILE A 8 4.28 4.53 7.32
N CYS A 9 4.10 5.29 6.24
CA CYS A 9 3.01 6.24 6.07
C CYS A 9 2.09 5.76 4.94
N GLY A 10 0.78 5.75 5.17
CA GLY A 10 -0.16 5.37 4.13
C GLY A 10 -1.55 4.96 4.61
N ASP A 11 -2.18 4.12 3.82
CA ASP A 11 -3.56 3.69 4.01
C ASP A 11 -3.66 2.16 4.27
N SER A 12 -4.76 1.53 3.81
CA SER A 12 -5.03 0.10 4.02
C SER A 12 -3.95 -0.84 3.45
N PHE A 13 -3.31 -0.45 2.34
CA PHE A 13 -2.21 -1.22 1.75
C PHE A 13 -1.02 -1.32 2.71
N SER A 14 -0.65 -0.20 3.30
CA SER A 14 0.48 -0.07 4.22
C SER A 14 0.15 -0.52 5.65
N GLU A 15 -1.12 -0.44 6.07
CA GLU A 15 -1.61 -1.05 7.31
C GLU A 15 -1.56 -2.59 7.26
N GLY A 16 -1.64 -3.17 6.05
CA GLY A 16 -1.64 -4.62 5.83
C GLY A 16 -3.03 -5.23 5.82
N MET A 17 -4.07 -4.45 5.47
CA MET A 17 -5.47 -4.90 5.52
C MET A 17 -5.68 -6.18 4.70
N SER A 18 -6.45 -7.11 5.26
CA SER A 18 -6.80 -8.43 4.71
C SER A 18 -5.67 -9.47 4.69
N ASP A 19 -4.54 -9.18 5.32
CA ASP A 19 -3.52 -10.18 5.65
C ASP A 19 -3.88 -10.96 6.92
N GLN A 20 -3.01 -11.87 7.33
CA GLN A 20 -3.11 -12.60 8.60
C GLN A 20 -3.22 -11.63 9.78
N VAL A 21 -4.04 -12.00 10.74
CA VAL A 21 -4.15 -11.25 12.00
C VAL A 21 -3.24 -11.91 13.05
N ILE A 22 -2.28 -11.14 13.56
CA ILE A 22 -1.35 -11.55 14.63
C ILE A 22 -1.50 -10.54 15.78
N ASN A 23 -1.78 -11.01 16.98
CA ASN A 23 -1.99 -10.16 18.16
C ASN A 23 -3.02 -9.04 17.92
N GLY A 24 -4.13 -9.37 17.22
CA GLY A 24 -5.21 -8.43 16.92
C GLY A 24 -4.91 -7.39 15.82
N LYS A 25 -3.75 -7.46 15.16
CA LYS A 25 -3.32 -6.53 14.09
C LYS A 25 -3.06 -7.29 12.80
N TYR A 26 -3.34 -6.66 11.64
CA TYR A 26 -2.94 -7.22 10.36
C TYR A 26 -1.42 -7.18 10.21
N ARG A 27 -0.81 -8.29 9.79
CA ARG A 27 0.63 -8.36 9.54
C ARG A 27 1.05 -7.44 8.40
N GLY A 28 0.54 -7.66 7.20
CA GLY A 28 0.87 -6.87 6.01
C GLY A 28 2.28 -7.13 5.46
N TRP A 29 2.56 -6.49 4.33
CA TRP A 29 3.87 -6.55 3.66
C TRP A 29 4.97 -5.85 4.49
N ALA A 30 4.61 -4.75 5.18
CA ALA A 30 5.57 -3.93 5.91
C ALA A 30 6.16 -4.65 7.13
N ASP A 31 5.34 -5.42 7.85
CA ASP A 31 5.82 -6.23 8.99
C ASP A 31 6.76 -7.34 8.51
N ARG A 32 6.48 -7.96 7.33
CA ARG A 32 7.38 -8.95 6.72
C ARG A 32 8.74 -8.37 6.33
N VAL A 33 8.75 -7.13 5.84
CA VAL A 33 9.99 -6.40 5.56
C VAL A 33 10.73 -6.08 6.85
N ALA A 34 10.01 -5.63 7.88
CA ALA A 34 10.55 -5.38 9.20
C ALA A 34 11.19 -6.63 9.83
N ASP A 35 10.59 -7.83 9.64
CA ASP A 35 11.18 -9.11 10.09
C ASP A 35 12.59 -9.33 9.53
N VAL A 36 12.80 -9.06 8.24
CA VAL A 36 14.10 -9.23 7.60
C VAL A 36 15.11 -8.15 8.02
N MET A 37 14.65 -6.89 8.16
CA MET A 37 15.51 -5.80 8.62
C MET A 37 15.99 -6.02 10.05
N ALA A 38 15.12 -6.48 10.94
CA ALA A 38 15.46 -6.77 12.33
C ALA A 38 16.47 -7.93 12.47
N GLN A 39 16.41 -8.93 11.58
CA GLN A 39 17.43 -9.99 11.54
C GLN A 39 18.82 -9.47 11.18
N ALA A 40 18.89 -8.41 10.37
CA ALA A 40 20.15 -7.79 9.96
C ALA A 40 20.68 -6.76 10.99
N ASN A 41 19.81 -6.22 11.85
CA ASN A 41 20.15 -5.18 12.82
C ASN A 41 19.35 -5.38 14.13
N PRO A 42 19.98 -5.83 15.23
CA PRO A 42 19.32 -6.02 16.53
C PRO A 42 18.72 -4.73 17.14
N ASP A 43 19.27 -3.57 16.79
CA ASP A 43 18.79 -2.27 17.28
C ASP A 43 17.72 -1.65 16.36
N PHE A 44 17.21 -2.43 15.40
CA PHE A 44 16.21 -1.98 14.45
C PHE A 44 14.89 -1.61 15.15
N THR A 45 14.31 -0.49 14.72
CA THR A 45 13.02 -0.02 15.22
C THR A 45 12.00 0.13 14.08
N TYR A 46 10.74 -0.12 14.41
CA TYR A 46 9.64 -0.11 13.45
C TYR A 46 8.51 0.82 13.91
N VAL A 47 7.99 1.60 12.98
CA VAL A 47 6.81 2.47 13.14
C VAL A 47 5.85 2.22 12.00
N ASN A 48 4.56 2.03 12.27
CA ASN A 48 3.56 1.94 11.22
C ASN A 48 2.38 2.86 11.52
N LEU A 49 2.38 4.03 10.89
CA LEU A 49 1.40 5.10 11.03
C LEU A 49 0.18 4.90 10.10
N ALA A 50 0.24 3.92 9.20
CA ALA A 50 -0.80 3.72 8.20
C ALA A 50 -2.16 3.38 8.82
N VAL A 51 -3.20 4.01 8.28
CA VAL A 51 -4.60 3.79 8.67
C VAL A 51 -5.46 3.65 7.43
N ARG A 52 -6.20 2.55 7.33
CA ARG A 52 -7.08 2.25 6.19
C ARG A 52 -8.03 3.38 5.86
N GLY A 53 -8.28 3.57 4.55
CA GLY A 53 -9.27 4.51 4.05
C GLY A 53 -8.90 5.98 4.14
N LYS A 54 -7.71 6.32 4.64
CA LYS A 54 -7.21 7.70 4.65
C LYS A 54 -6.99 8.20 3.23
N LEU A 55 -7.31 9.48 3.01
CA LEU A 55 -7.02 10.24 1.81
C LEU A 55 -5.64 10.89 1.91
N VAL A 56 -5.08 11.32 0.78
CA VAL A 56 -3.74 11.93 0.74
C VAL A 56 -3.62 13.09 1.73
N GLN A 57 -4.60 14.00 1.76
CA GLN A 57 -4.60 15.14 2.68
C GLN A 57 -4.58 14.70 4.15
N GLN A 58 -5.29 13.62 4.50
CA GLN A 58 -5.32 13.09 5.86
C GLN A 58 -4.01 12.41 6.25
N VAL A 59 -3.37 11.68 5.31
CA VAL A 59 -2.04 11.10 5.55
C VAL A 59 -1.01 12.22 5.77
N ILE A 60 -1.07 13.29 4.99
CA ILE A 60 -0.18 14.45 5.11
C ILE A 60 -0.39 15.16 6.46
N ALA A 61 -1.64 15.38 6.86
CA ALA A 61 -1.95 16.12 8.09
C ALA A 61 -1.63 15.33 9.36
N ASP A 62 -1.89 14.00 9.35
CA ASP A 62 -1.80 13.17 10.55
C ASP A 62 -0.44 12.45 10.66
N GLN A 63 0.02 11.82 9.55
CA GLN A 63 1.12 10.86 9.60
C GLN A 63 2.48 11.48 9.29
N VAL A 64 2.56 12.43 8.34
CA VAL A 64 3.84 13.06 7.97
C VAL A 64 4.48 13.81 9.16
N PRO A 65 3.76 14.68 9.91
CA PRO A 65 4.35 15.34 11.09
C PRO A 65 4.76 14.36 12.19
N GLN A 66 4.07 13.22 12.28
CA GLN A 66 4.42 12.19 13.25
C GLN A 66 5.66 11.41 12.81
N ALA A 67 5.77 11.08 11.53
CA ALA A 67 6.95 10.45 10.95
C ALA A 67 8.20 11.32 11.13
N GLU A 68 8.09 12.63 10.89
CA GLU A 68 9.19 13.59 11.02
C GLU A 68 9.85 13.56 12.42
N LYS A 69 9.08 13.30 13.49
CA LYS A 69 9.60 13.19 14.86
C LYS A 69 10.54 11.99 15.05
N PHE A 70 10.39 10.96 14.23
CA PHE A 70 11.14 9.71 14.36
C PHE A 70 12.26 9.57 13.35
N ILE A 71 12.42 10.52 12.44
CA ILE A 71 13.48 10.51 11.42
C ILE A 71 14.83 10.80 12.08
N THR A 72 15.82 9.94 11.79
CA THR A 72 17.20 10.05 12.29
C THR A 72 18.21 10.20 11.15
N GLY A 73 17.75 10.57 9.93
CA GLY A 73 18.58 10.76 8.75
C GLY A 73 18.57 9.58 7.78
N LYS A 74 19.64 9.40 7.00
CA LYS A 74 19.71 8.42 5.87
C LYS A 74 19.50 6.95 6.26
N LYS A 75 19.71 6.58 7.52
CA LYS A 75 19.47 5.23 8.01
C LYS A 75 18.00 4.97 8.37
N THR A 76 17.14 5.99 8.26
CA THR A 76 15.71 5.85 8.33
C THR A 76 15.15 5.63 6.92
N LEU A 77 14.42 4.53 6.72
CA LEU A 77 13.61 4.32 5.54
C LEU A 77 12.18 4.75 5.84
N VAL A 78 11.68 5.73 5.08
CA VAL A 78 10.27 6.11 5.11
C VAL A 78 9.59 5.55 3.87
N THR A 79 8.47 4.87 4.03
CA THR A 79 7.61 4.50 2.90
C THR A 79 6.38 5.39 2.89
N PHE A 80 5.99 5.87 1.72
CA PHE A 80 4.83 6.74 1.56
C PHE A 80 3.92 6.24 0.44
N HIS A 81 2.68 5.88 0.80
CA HIS A 81 1.64 5.42 -0.12
C HIS A 81 0.30 6.06 0.24
N ALA A 82 -0.13 7.04 -0.53
CA ALA A 82 -1.41 7.73 -0.34
C ALA A 82 -1.95 8.19 -1.69
N GLY A 83 -3.26 8.42 -1.82
CA GLY A 83 -3.89 8.90 -3.06
C GLY A 83 -4.73 7.86 -3.81
N ALA A 84 -4.50 6.56 -3.61
CA ALA A 84 -5.32 5.50 -4.19
C ALA A 84 -6.80 5.63 -3.76
N ASN A 85 -7.05 5.95 -2.49
CA ASN A 85 -8.39 6.20 -1.98
C ASN A 85 -9.05 7.45 -2.59
N ASP A 86 -8.25 8.46 -2.90
CA ASP A 86 -8.72 9.69 -3.56
C ASP A 86 -9.19 9.38 -4.98
N ALA A 87 -8.37 8.69 -5.77
CA ALA A 87 -8.69 8.29 -7.15
C ALA A 87 -9.97 7.44 -7.27
N LEU A 88 -10.33 6.71 -6.21
CA LEU A 88 -11.57 5.93 -6.13
C LEU A 88 -12.80 6.79 -5.76
N ARG A 89 -12.65 8.06 -5.41
CA ARG A 89 -13.80 8.94 -5.07
C ARG A 89 -14.46 9.48 -6.33
N PRO A 90 -15.80 9.64 -6.31
CA PRO A 90 -16.51 10.27 -7.44
C PRO A 90 -16.03 11.69 -7.73
N ASN A 91 -15.74 12.46 -6.68
CA ASN A 91 -15.26 13.84 -6.73
C ASN A 91 -13.73 13.97 -6.75
N TYR A 92 -13.02 12.96 -7.27
CA TYR A 92 -11.56 13.02 -7.43
C TYR A 92 -11.17 14.20 -8.32
N ASN A 93 -10.28 15.04 -7.81
CA ASN A 93 -9.69 16.16 -8.54
C ASN A 93 -8.16 15.96 -8.62
N PRO A 94 -7.60 15.55 -9.77
CA PRO A 94 -6.18 15.33 -9.94
C PRO A 94 -5.36 16.62 -9.78
N GLU A 95 -5.89 17.78 -10.19
CA GLU A 95 -5.20 19.07 -10.08
C GLU A 95 -4.93 19.46 -8.61
N LEU A 96 -5.67 18.88 -7.69
CA LEU A 96 -5.50 19.11 -6.26
C LEU A 96 -4.68 17.99 -5.60
N VAL A 97 -5.01 16.73 -5.93
CA VAL A 97 -4.42 15.56 -5.26
C VAL A 97 -2.97 15.33 -5.67
N LEU A 98 -2.63 15.48 -6.95
CA LEU A 98 -1.29 15.19 -7.44
C LEU A 98 -0.23 16.16 -6.91
N PRO A 99 -0.45 17.50 -6.91
CA PRO A 99 0.48 18.44 -6.27
C PRO A 99 0.63 18.18 -4.77
N LEU A 100 -0.47 17.95 -4.02
CA LEU A 100 -0.41 17.65 -2.59
C LEU A 100 0.46 16.42 -2.30
N TYR A 101 0.32 15.37 -3.11
CA TYR A 101 1.17 14.18 -3.00
C TYR A 101 2.65 14.53 -3.23
N SER A 102 2.96 15.25 -4.32
CA SER A 102 4.32 15.60 -4.70
C SER A 102 4.99 16.50 -3.66
N ASP A 103 4.26 17.47 -3.11
CA ASP A 103 4.77 18.35 -2.06
C ASP A 103 5.10 17.61 -0.76
N ALA A 104 4.26 16.63 -0.39
CA ALA A 104 4.54 15.76 0.76
C ALA A 104 5.79 14.90 0.54
N VAL A 105 5.98 14.38 -0.67
CA VAL A 105 7.18 13.61 -1.05
C VAL A 105 8.43 14.50 -0.98
N ARG A 106 8.40 15.70 -1.54
CA ARG A 106 9.50 16.68 -1.44
C ARG A 106 9.84 17.02 0.00
N LYS A 107 8.80 17.26 0.81
CA LYS A 107 8.97 17.56 2.24
C LYS A 107 9.66 16.42 2.98
N LEU A 108 9.22 15.17 2.77
CA LEU A 108 9.87 14.01 3.37
C LEU A 108 11.30 13.82 2.87
N ALA A 109 11.56 13.98 1.57
CA ALA A 109 12.90 13.87 1.00
C ALA A 109 13.86 14.93 1.56
N ALA A 110 13.38 16.14 1.81
CA ALA A 110 14.18 17.24 2.38
C ALA A 110 14.70 16.94 3.80
N THR A 111 14.13 15.96 4.51
CA THR A 111 14.63 15.49 5.82
C THR A 111 15.89 14.64 5.71
N GLY A 112 16.30 14.27 4.48
CA GLY A 112 17.49 13.45 4.23
C GLY A 112 17.29 11.95 4.46
N VAL A 113 16.04 11.47 4.57
CA VAL A 113 15.72 10.04 4.69
C VAL A 113 15.95 9.27 3.40
N THR A 114 16.07 7.96 3.50
CA THR A 114 15.80 7.10 2.35
C THR A 114 14.28 6.99 2.18
N LEU A 115 13.78 7.38 1.00
CA LEU A 115 12.33 7.39 0.72
C LEU A 115 11.97 6.32 -0.30
N MET A 116 10.90 5.58 -0.02
CA MET A 116 10.33 4.61 -0.96
C MET A 116 8.86 4.94 -1.23
N LEU A 117 8.50 5.01 -2.50
CA LEU A 117 7.16 5.28 -3.01
C LEU A 117 6.59 4.06 -3.70
N PHE A 118 5.27 3.99 -3.79
CA PHE A 118 4.56 2.89 -4.43
C PHE A 118 3.61 3.42 -5.50
N THR A 119 3.58 2.75 -6.65
CA THR A 119 2.51 2.92 -7.61
C THR A 119 1.28 2.11 -7.22
N VAL A 120 0.12 2.49 -7.76
CA VAL A 120 -1.11 1.73 -7.66
C VAL A 120 -1.21 0.79 -8.85
N LEU A 121 -1.68 -0.45 -8.63
CA LEU A 121 -1.84 -1.41 -9.71
C LEU A 121 -2.90 -0.95 -10.72
N GLU A 122 -2.46 -0.72 -11.95
CA GLU A 122 -3.29 -0.41 -13.12
C GLU A 122 -3.85 -1.71 -13.68
N ARG A 123 -5.06 -2.09 -13.27
CA ARG A 123 -5.67 -3.32 -13.76
C ARG A 123 -6.15 -3.17 -15.18
N THR A 124 -5.49 -3.83 -16.09
CA THR A 124 -5.90 -3.96 -17.48
C THR A 124 -6.87 -5.13 -17.68
N GLY A 125 -7.75 -5.03 -18.69
CA GLY A 125 -8.63 -6.14 -19.10
C GLY A 125 -9.94 -6.29 -18.30
N ASN A 126 -10.29 -5.35 -17.42
CA ASN A 126 -11.65 -5.26 -16.88
C ASN A 126 -12.53 -4.49 -17.87
N ALA A 127 -13.70 -5.05 -18.21
CA ALA A 127 -14.63 -4.39 -19.10
C ALA A 127 -15.53 -3.39 -18.36
N GLY A 128 -15.69 -2.17 -18.90
CA GLY A 128 -16.71 -1.20 -18.51
C GLY A 128 -16.16 0.19 -18.22
N LYS A 129 -16.97 1.21 -18.51
CA LYS A 129 -16.60 2.64 -18.37
C LYS A 129 -16.03 3.04 -16.98
N ALA A 130 -16.52 2.41 -15.92
CA ALA A 130 -15.99 2.68 -14.57
C ALA A 130 -14.58 2.11 -14.38
N ALA A 131 -14.29 0.95 -14.93
CA ALA A 131 -12.96 0.34 -14.90
C ALA A 131 -11.96 1.18 -15.70
N ASP A 132 -12.36 1.65 -16.87
CA ASP A 132 -11.53 2.51 -17.73
C ASP A 132 -11.23 3.85 -17.05
N LEU A 133 -12.23 4.45 -16.38
CA LEU A 133 -12.05 5.68 -15.63
C LEU A 133 -11.03 5.51 -14.48
N TRP A 134 -11.13 4.42 -13.72
CA TRP A 134 -10.19 4.17 -12.62
C TRP A 134 -8.79 3.84 -13.15
N ALA A 135 -8.68 3.08 -14.23
CA ALA A 135 -7.40 2.81 -14.86
C ALA A 135 -6.71 4.11 -15.30
N ALA A 136 -7.43 5.02 -15.96
CA ALA A 136 -6.91 6.32 -16.36
C ALA A 136 -6.46 7.18 -15.16
N ARG A 137 -7.23 7.19 -14.07
CA ARG A 137 -6.89 7.92 -12.85
C ARG A 137 -5.65 7.34 -12.16
N PHE A 138 -5.55 6.02 -12.07
CA PHE A 138 -4.38 5.37 -11.50
C PHE A 138 -3.15 5.57 -12.38
N HIS A 139 -3.29 5.53 -13.70
CA HIS A 139 -2.20 5.82 -14.62
C HIS A 139 -1.64 7.23 -14.38
N ALA A 140 -2.50 8.26 -14.41
CA ALA A 140 -2.09 9.64 -14.15
C ALA A 140 -1.44 9.81 -12.75
N PHE A 141 -1.97 9.14 -11.74
CA PHE A 141 -1.39 9.12 -10.41
C PHE A 141 0.00 8.47 -10.41
N ASN A 142 0.16 7.33 -11.05
CA ASN A 142 1.44 6.61 -11.13
C ASN A 142 2.51 7.37 -11.88
N GLU A 143 2.15 8.07 -12.97
CA GLU A 143 3.07 8.97 -13.67
C GLU A 143 3.57 10.09 -12.75
N ASN A 144 2.68 10.68 -11.95
CA ASN A 144 3.07 11.67 -10.94
C ASN A 144 4.01 11.08 -9.86
N VAL A 145 3.74 9.85 -9.40
CA VAL A 145 4.61 9.16 -8.43
C VAL A 145 6.02 8.96 -9.02
N ARG A 146 6.11 8.48 -10.26
CA ARG A 146 7.39 8.26 -10.95
C ARG A 146 8.15 9.57 -11.15
N ALA A 147 7.45 10.61 -11.58
CA ALA A 147 8.06 11.93 -11.82
C ALA A 147 8.65 12.53 -10.55
N VAL A 148 7.88 12.58 -9.45
CA VAL A 148 8.39 13.14 -8.19
C VAL A 148 9.45 12.22 -7.55
N ALA A 149 9.36 10.91 -7.71
CA ALA A 149 10.40 9.99 -7.24
C ALA A 149 11.73 10.25 -7.94
N GLN A 150 11.71 10.45 -9.26
CA GLN A 150 12.90 10.80 -10.04
C GLN A 150 13.48 12.15 -9.59
N GLU A 151 12.62 13.15 -9.35
CA GLU A 151 13.03 14.48 -8.91
C GLU A 151 13.80 14.43 -7.58
N VAL A 152 13.32 13.65 -6.61
CA VAL A 152 13.91 13.62 -5.25
C VAL A 152 14.87 12.44 -5.01
N GLY A 153 15.07 11.58 -6.00
CA GLY A 153 15.90 10.37 -5.86
C GLY A 153 15.28 9.29 -4.97
N ALA A 154 13.96 9.20 -4.91
CA ALA A 154 13.27 8.17 -4.14
C ALA A 154 13.24 6.82 -4.88
N ILE A 155 13.23 5.73 -4.11
CA ILE A 155 13.04 4.38 -4.63
C ILE A 155 11.57 4.19 -5.01
N VAL A 156 11.28 3.59 -6.16
CA VAL A 156 9.91 3.23 -6.56
C VAL A 156 9.72 1.72 -6.53
N ALA A 157 8.77 1.25 -5.74
CA ALA A 157 8.22 -0.09 -5.83
C ALA A 157 7.02 -0.05 -6.79
N ASP A 158 7.28 -0.29 -8.07
CA ASP A 158 6.26 -0.18 -9.11
C ASP A 158 5.47 -1.49 -9.26
N ALA A 159 4.18 -1.45 -8.91
CA ALA A 159 3.27 -2.59 -9.01
C ALA A 159 2.98 -3.00 -10.48
N ASN A 160 3.33 -2.16 -11.45
CA ASN A 160 3.03 -2.38 -12.87
C ASN A 160 4.22 -2.92 -13.68
N GLU A 161 5.40 -3.05 -13.06
CA GLU A 161 6.55 -3.71 -13.68
C GLU A 161 6.29 -5.21 -13.94
N GLU A 162 5.46 -5.85 -13.13
CA GLU A 162 5.24 -7.29 -13.17
C GLU A 162 3.78 -7.65 -13.44
N SER A 163 3.51 -8.20 -14.61
CA SER A 163 2.14 -8.53 -15.05
C SER A 163 1.40 -9.54 -14.16
N PHE A 164 2.12 -10.38 -13.40
CA PHE A 164 1.49 -11.37 -12.54
C PHE A 164 0.71 -10.75 -11.37
N PHE A 165 0.99 -9.52 -10.96
CA PHE A 165 0.19 -8.82 -9.94
C PHE A 165 -1.26 -8.59 -10.38
N ASN A 166 -1.57 -8.69 -11.66
CA ASN A 166 -2.94 -8.67 -12.18
C ASN A 166 -3.75 -9.93 -11.82
N ASP A 167 -3.11 -10.99 -11.32
CA ASP A 167 -3.81 -12.21 -10.91
C ASP A 167 -4.68 -11.94 -9.68
N ARG A 168 -5.99 -12.13 -9.84
CA ARG A 168 -6.97 -11.91 -8.77
C ARG A 168 -6.79 -12.80 -7.54
N ARG A 169 -6.01 -13.87 -7.65
CA ARG A 169 -5.70 -14.77 -6.53
C ARG A 169 -4.81 -14.12 -5.48
N PHE A 170 -4.18 -12.99 -5.78
CA PHE A 170 -3.46 -12.17 -4.80
C PHE A 170 -4.38 -11.22 -4.02
N LEU A 171 -5.65 -11.18 -4.34
CA LEU A 171 -6.62 -10.33 -3.65
C LEU A 171 -7.45 -11.10 -2.65
N ALA A 172 -7.90 -10.38 -1.63
CA ALA A 172 -8.91 -10.82 -0.70
C ALA A 172 -10.30 -10.92 -1.36
N PHE A 173 -11.28 -11.39 -0.60
CA PHE A 173 -12.66 -11.51 -1.07
C PHE A 173 -13.24 -10.18 -1.57
N ASP A 174 -12.84 -9.08 -0.97
CA ASP A 174 -13.29 -7.73 -1.34
C ASP A 174 -12.78 -7.26 -2.72
N ARG A 175 -11.85 -7.98 -3.34
CA ARG A 175 -11.25 -7.70 -4.66
C ARG A 175 -10.53 -6.35 -4.74
N LEU A 176 -10.25 -5.76 -3.61
CA LEU A 176 -9.58 -4.47 -3.48
C LEU A 176 -8.24 -4.61 -2.77
N HIS A 177 -8.24 -5.28 -1.62
CA HIS A 177 -7.04 -5.44 -0.81
C HIS A 177 -6.29 -6.72 -1.15
N LEU A 178 -5.00 -6.72 -0.87
CA LEU A 178 -4.17 -7.93 -1.00
C LEU A 178 -4.54 -8.95 0.08
N ASN A 179 -4.49 -10.21 -0.27
CA ASN A 179 -4.54 -11.31 0.69
C ASN A 179 -3.12 -11.64 1.19
N PRO A 180 -2.93 -12.64 2.08
CA PRO A 180 -1.61 -13.00 2.60
C PRO A 180 -0.56 -13.29 1.52
N MET A 181 -0.93 -13.96 0.43
CA MET A 181 -0.02 -14.20 -0.71
C MET A 181 0.38 -12.91 -1.42
N GLY A 182 -0.59 -12.00 -1.61
CA GLY A 182 -0.32 -10.70 -2.23
C GLY A 182 0.60 -9.85 -1.37
N HIS A 183 0.37 -9.79 -0.06
CA HIS A 183 1.25 -9.09 0.88
C HIS A 183 2.65 -9.69 0.91
N ASP A 184 2.78 -11.02 0.86
CA ASP A 184 4.09 -11.65 0.76
C ASP A 184 4.83 -11.24 -0.51
N ARG A 185 4.15 -11.26 -1.68
CA ARG A 185 4.76 -10.84 -2.95
C ARG A 185 5.25 -9.40 -2.93
N VAL A 186 4.46 -8.49 -2.34
CA VAL A 186 4.89 -7.09 -2.17
C VAL A 186 6.09 -6.98 -1.25
N ALA A 187 6.11 -7.73 -0.14
CA ALA A 187 7.26 -7.74 0.76
C ALA A 187 8.53 -8.20 0.04
N GLN A 188 8.45 -9.26 -0.77
CA GLN A 188 9.61 -9.74 -1.55
C GLN A 188 10.08 -8.72 -2.58
N ALA A 189 9.15 -8.02 -3.26
CA ALA A 189 9.48 -6.96 -4.20
C ALA A 189 10.21 -5.80 -3.51
N VAL A 190 9.72 -5.39 -2.33
CA VAL A 190 10.35 -4.34 -1.51
C VAL A 190 11.74 -4.75 -1.05
N LEU A 191 11.88 -5.97 -0.53
CA LEU A 191 13.18 -6.50 -0.09
C LEU A 191 14.19 -6.50 -1.23
N GLU A 192 13.79 -6.92 -2.43
CA GLU A 192 14.67 -6.91 -3.60
C GLU A 192 15.08 -5.49 -4.01
N LYS A 193 14.13 -4.54 -4.03
CA LYS A 193 14.44 -3.12 -4.32
C LYS A 193 15.39 -2.49 -3.28
N LEU A 194 15.42 -3.03 -2.07
CA LEU A 194 16.30 -2.62 -0.99
C LEU A 194 17.61 -3.42 -0.93
N GLU A 195 17.82 -4.35 -1.86
CA GLU A 195 18.97 -5.27 -1.90
C GLU A 195 19.11 -6.11 -0.62
N LEU A 196 17.95 -6.44 0.00
CA LEU A 196 17.85 -7.31 1.16
C LEU A 196 17.53 -8.76 0.74
N PRO A 197 17.80 -9.76 1.61
CA PRO A 197 17.46 -11.14 1.34
C PRO A 197 15.99 -11.30 0.95
N SER A 198 15.74 -11.82 -0.24
CA SER A 198 14.40 -12.05 -0.79
C SER A 198 14.32 -13.43 -1.43
N ASN A 199 13.10 -13.96 -1.57
CA ASN A 199 12.87 -15.22 -2.26
C ASN A 199 13.03 -15.02 -3.79
N PRO A 200 14.00 -15.64 -4.47
CA PRO A 200 14.23 -15.43 -5.91
C PRO A 200 13.07 -15.90 -6.80
N ASN A 201 12.15 -16.69 -6.24
CA ASN A 201 10.99 -17.20 -6.96
C ASN A 201 9.73 -16.32 -6.81
N TRP A 202 9.82 -15.18 -6.15
CA TRP A 202 8.65 -14.33 -5.88
C TRP A 202 7.96 -13.82 -7.17
N ARG A 203 8.71 -13.71 -8.29
CA ARG A 203 8.15 -13.31 -9.60
C ARG A 203 7.43 -14.43 -10.33
N LYS A 204 7.54 -15.69 -9.89
CA LYS A 204 6.91 -16.80 -10.60
C LYS A 204 5.38 -16.66 -10.57
N PRO A 205 4.71 -16.70 -11.73
CA PRO A 205 3.24 -16.74 -11.79
C PRO A 205 2.69 -17.91 -10.98
N LEU A 206 1.50 -17.74 -10.45
CA LEU A 206 0.81 -18.85 -9.80
C LEU A 206 0.44 -19.94 -10.82
N PRO A 207 0.48 -21.22 -10.43
CA PRO A 207 0.09 -22.31 -11.31
C PRO A 207 -1.32 -22.10 -11.89
N PRO A 208 -1.58 -22.56 -13.12
CA PRO A 208 -2.91 -22.51 -13.70
C PRO A 208 -3.95 -23.19 -12.81
N THR A 209 -5.13 -22.61 -12.66
CA THR A 209 -6.24 -23.20 -11.93
C THR A 209 -7.36 -23.61 -12.88
N ARG A 210 -8.18 -24.59 -12.47
CA ARG A 210 -9.39 -24.93 -13.22
C ARG A 210 -10.32 -23.72 -13.30
N LYS A 211 -10.93 -23.49 -14.46
CA LYS A 211 -11.91 -22.42 -14.63
C LYS A 211 -13.08 -22.65 -13.66
N THR A 212 -13.43 -21.62 -12.92
CA THR A 212 -14.62 -21.66 -12.05
C THR A 212 -15.87 -21.81 -12.93
N PRO A 213 -16.77 -22.78 -12.65
CA PRO A 213 -18.04 -22.89 -13.36
C PRO A 213 -18.79 -21.56 -13.36
N TRP A 214 -19.44 -21.23 -14.48
CA TRP A 214 -20.09 -19.93 -14.67
C TRP A 214 -21.15 -19.61 -13.60
N LEU A 215 -21.93 -20.62 -13.19
CA LEU A 215 -22.94 -20.46 -12.15
C LEU A 215 -22.31 -20.07 -10.80
N ARG A 216 -21.24 -20.76 -10.40
CA ARG A 216 -20.49 -20.44 -9.19
C ARG A 216 -19.86 -19.03 -9.26
N SER A 217 -19.39 -18.65 -10.45
CA SER A 217 -18.88 -17.30 -10.68
C SER A 217 -19.98 -16.23 -10.48
N LYS A 218 -21.18 -16.45 -11.01
CA LYS A 218 -22.33 -15.56 -10.80
C LYS A 218 -22.72 -15.45 -9.34
N VAL A 219 -22.85 -16.58 -8.64
CA VAL A 219 -23.17 -16.60 -7.20
C VAL A 219 -22.12 -15.81 -6.41
N ASN A 220 -20.83 -16.04 -6.67
CA ASN A 220 -19.75 -15.31 -6.02
C ASN A 220 -19.80 -13.80 -6.30
N ASN A 221 -20.19 -13.39 -7.52
CA ASN A 221 -20.32 -11.98 -7.88
C ASN A 221 -21.49 -11.31 -7.15
N VAL A 222 -22.63 -11.98 -7.05
CA VAL A 222 -23.78 -11.49 -6.28
C VAL A 222 -23.44 -11.40 -4.78
N ALA A 223 -22.85 -12.45 -4.22
CA ALA A 223 -22.41 -12.43 -2.84
C ALA A 223 -21.43 -11.28 -2.56
N TRP A 224 -20.40 -11.10 -3.41
CA TRP A 224 -19.47 -9.98 -3.30
C TRP A 224 -20.18 -8.62 -3.37
N PHE A 225 -21.10 -8.46 -4.32
CA PHE A 225 -21.84 -7.20 -4.47
C PHE A 225 -22.65 -6.86 -3.21
N LEU A 226 -23.42 -7.83 -2.69
CA LEU A 226 -24.29 -7.61 -1.53
C LEU A 226 -23.51 -7.45 -0.22
N THR A 227 -22.44 -8.22 -0.03
CA THR A 227 -21.72 -8.25 1.26
C THR A 227 -20.57 -7.24 1.35
N PHE A 228 -20.02 -6.80 0.20
CA PHE A 228 -18.92 -5.85 0.17
C PHE A 228 -19.22 -4.58 -0.63
N ALA A 229 -19.55 -4.68 -1.94
CA ALA A 229 -19.62 -3.51 -2.81
C ALA A 229 -20.73 -2.54 -2.38
N LEU A 230 -21.95 -3.04 -2.12
CA LEU A 230 -23.08 -2.22 -1.70
C LEU A 230 -22.87 -1.54 -0.33
N PRO A 231 -22.44 -2.22 0.74
CA PRO A 231 -22.07 -1.58 2.00
C PRO A 231 -20.91 -0.58 1.86
N TRP A 232 -19.95 -0.84 0.98
CA TRP A 232 -18.84 0.07 0.72
C TRP A 232 -19.31 1.34 0.04
N LEU A 233 -20.13 1.24 -1.03
CA LEU A 233 -20.75 2.39 -1.71
C LEU A 233 -21.59 3.21 -0.75
N TRP A 234 -22.38 2.55 0.08
CA TRP A 234 -23.23 3.23 1.07
C TRP A 234 -22.43 4.04 2.10
N ARG A 235 -21.32 3.47 2.63
CA ARG A 235 -20.42 4.24 3.50
C ARG A 235 -19.82 5.43 2.77
N ARG A 236 -19.38 5.23 1.52
CA ARG A 236 -18.81 6.31 0.68
C ARG A 236 -19.81 7.45 0.44
N ALA A 237 -21.06 7.13 0.13
CA ALA A 237 -22.12 8.12 -0.06
C ALA A 237 -22.40 8.96 1.21
N ARG A 238 -22.13 8.38 2.40
CA ARG A 238 -22.24 9.07 3.70
C ARG A 238 -20.96 9.76 4.16
N GLY A 239 -19.95 9.84 3.32
CA GLY A 239 -18.64 10.42 3.68
C GLY A 239 -17.83 9.60 4.69
N LYS A 240 -18.28 8.39 5.05
CA LYS A 240 -17.62 7.54 6.05
C LYS A 240 -16.54 6.65 5.43
N SER A 241 -15.49 6.43 6.21
CA SER A 241 -14.38 5.52 5.89
C SER A 241 -14.35 4.35 6.87
N SER A 242 -13.75 3.23 6.45
CA SER A 242 -13.46 2.10 7.37
C SER A 242 -12.35 2.42 8.37
N GLY A 243 -11.63 3.53 8.16
CA GLY A 243 -10.57 4.03 9.05
C GLY A 243 -11.04 5.06 10.08
N ASP A 244 -12.32 5.46 10.05
CA ASP A 244 -12.81 6.46 10.99
C ASP A 244 -12.73 5.95 12.44
N GLY A 245 -12.13 6.76 13.32
CA GLY A 245 -11.91 6.40 14.73
C GLY A 245 -10.81 5.35 14.96
N ARG A 246 -10.05 4.94 13.93
CA ARG A 246 -8.92 4.02 14.08
C ARG A 246 -7.63 4.75 14.30
N ILE A 247 -6.77 4.12 15.10
CA ILE A 247 -5.39 4.55 15.33
C ILE A 247 -4.43 3.65 14.54
N ALA A 248 -3.24 4.14 14.30
CA ALA A 248 -2.14 3.39 13.71
C ALA A 248 -1.78 2.14 14.55
N LYS A 249 -1.32 1.07 13.89
CA LYS A 249 -1.01 -0.18 14.61
C LYS A 249 0.26 -0.09 15.46
N TYR A 250 1.23 0.73 15.07
CA TYR A 250 2.47 1.00 15.80
C TYR A 250 2.81 2.48 15.67
N PRO A 251 2.16 3.35 16.48
CA PRO A 251 2.27 4.80 16.35
C PRO A 251 3.59 5.38 16.87
N GLU A 252 4.35 4.60 17.62
CA GLU A 252 5.65 4.96 18.20
C GLU A 252 6.71 3.93 17.76
N PRO A 253 8.02 4.30 17.78
CA PRO A 253 9.08 3.35 17.50
C PRO A 253 9.09 2.20 18.50
N ILE A 254 9.03 0.99 17.97
CA ILE A 254 9.11 -0.24 18.75
C ILE A 254 10.30 -1.06 18.29
N SER A 255 10.96 -1.77 19.20
CA SER A 255 11.92 -2.81 18.85
C SER A 255 11.19 -3.96 18.13
N TRP A 256 11.77 -4.49 17.08
CA TRP A 256 11.17 -5.53 16.27
C TRP A 256 12.08 -6.75 16.17
N PRO A 257 11.59 -8.01 16.21
CA PRO A 257 10.19 -8.38 16.35
C PRO A 257 9.65 -8.14 17.78
N ILE A 258 8.32 -8.02 17.87
CA ILE A 258 7.67 -7.93 19.19
C ILE A 258 7.73 -9.34 19.83
N ASN A 259 8.41 -9.44 20.97
CA ASN A 259 8.49 -10.66 21.79
C ASN A 259 7.14 -10.98 22.45
#